data_918725f0aae4ced4e9e82d67236ab7f7
#
_entry.id   918725f0aae4ced4e9e82d67236ab7f7
#
_cell.length_a   1.000
_cell.length_b   1.000
_cell.length_c   1.000
_cell.angle_alpha   90.00
_cell.angle_beta   90.00
_cell.angle_gamma   90.00
#
_symmetry.space_group_name_H-M   'P 1'
#
loop_
_entity.id
_entity.type
_entity.pdbx_description
1 polymer ?
#
loop_
_entity_poly.entity_id
_entity_poly.type
_entity_poly.pdbx_seq_one_letter_code
_entity_poly.pdbx_strand_id
1 'polypeptide(L)'
;MLFRSGETKPKPEIAAELPMNGSLFIGSKGRIAIAHDGFPKLLPEAQFADFKAPAPSLPESPGHHRQWLDACRTGSRTGSAFSYAAPFTEIVLLGNVAYRVGQTIEFDQETGRILNAPAAEKYLSKEYRRGWEITG
;
A
#
# COMPACT_ATOMS: atom_id res chain seq x y z
N MET A 1 12.15 -0.03 -8.54
CA MET A 1 10.89 0.67 -8.16
C MET A 1 11.17 2.14 -7.93
N LEU A 2 10.33 3.03 -8.43
CA LEU A 2 10.54 4.48 -8.39
C LEU A 2 9.59 5.11 -7.37
N PHE A 3 10.12 5.84 -6.39
CA PHE A 3 9.33 6.55 -5.38
C PHE A 3 9.46 8.05 -5.53
N ARG A 4 8.35 8.75 -5.52
CA ARG A 4 8.30 10.23 -5.56
C ARG A 4 7.67 10.76 -4.28
N SER A 5 8.24 11.82 -3.73
CA SER A 5 7.55 12.65 -2.75
C SER A 5 6.35 13.34 -3.44
N GLY A 6 5.15 13.13 -2.88
CA GLY A 6 3.91 13.55 -3.54
C GLY A 6 3.64 15.06 -3.48
N GLU A 7 4.29 15.83 -4.33
CA GLU A 7 3.96 17.25 -4.49
C GLU A 7 2.79 17.53 -5.44
N THR A 8 2.33 16.52 -6.19
CA THR A 8 1.22 16.68 -7.13
C THR A 8 -0.11 16.44 -6.43
N LYS A 9 -0.74 17.52 -6.00
CA LYS A 9 -2.17 17.47 -5.66
C LYS A 9 -2.96 17.03 -6.89
N PRO A 10 -4.03 16.23 -6.71
CA PRO A 10 -4.90 15.88 -7.82
C PRO A 10 -5.49 17.16 -8.45
N LYS A 11 -5.68 17.13 -9.76
CA LYS A 11 -6.32 18.25 -10.49
C LYS A 11 -7.69 18.56 -9.84
N PRO A 12 -8.12 19.84 -9.80
CA PRO A 12 -9.38 20.23 -9.15
C PRO A 12 -10.60 19.43 -9.63
N GLU A 13 -10.66 19.10 -10.92
CA GLU A 13 -11.75 18.34 -11.52
C GLU A 13 -11.84 16.91 -10.96
N ILE A 14 -10.71 16.35 -10.54
CA ILE A 14 -10.61 15.01 -9.95
C ILE A 14 -10.76 15.06 -8.43
N ALA A 15 -10.32 16.17 -7.81
CA ALA A 15 -10.38 16.33 -6.36
C ALA A 15 -11.82 16.28 -5.81
N ALA A 16 -12.80 16.75 -6.59
CA ALA A 16 -14.22 16.70 -6.21
C ALA A 16 -14.79 15.27 -6.13
N GLU A 17 -14.19 14.32 -6.85
CA GLU A 17 -14.61 12.91 -6.87
C GLU A 17 -13.86 12.06 -5.83
N LEU A 18 -12.83 12.64 -5.17
CA LEU A 18 -12.04 11.90 -4.19
C LEU A 18 -12.76 11.81 -2.85
N PRO A 19 -12.79 10.63 -2.23
CA PRO A 19 -13.15 10.53 -0.83
C PRO A 19 -12.12 11.28 0.03
N MET A 20 -12.53 11.70 1.21
CA MET A 20 -11.64 12.42 2.14
C MET A 20 -10.37 11.61 2.46
N ASN A 21 -10.51 10.29 2.57
CA ASN A 21 -9.41 9.33 2.71
C ASN A 21 -9.66 8.16 1.76
N GLY A 22 -8.69 7.81 0.95
CA GLY A 22 -8.83 6.70 0.02
C GLY A 22 -7.90 6.77 -1.17
N SER A 23 -8.23 6.01 -2.20
CA SER A 23 -7.44 5.90 -3.42
C SER A 23 -8.30 6.14 -4.66
N LEU A 24 -7.69 6.73 -5.68
CA LEU A 24 -8.28 6.89 -7.00
C LEU A 24 -7.42 6.17 -8.03
N PHE A 25 -8.00 5.21 -8.72
CA PHE A 25 -7.38 4.54 -9.86
C PHE A 25 -7.94 5.13 -11.15
N ILE A 26 -7.05 5.57 -12.02
CA ILE A 26 -7.39 6.20 -13.31
C ILE A 26 -7.04 5.23 -14.42
N GLY A 27 -8.04 4.75 -15.13
CA GLY A 27 -7.91 3.89 -16.28
C GLY A 27 -8.34 4.57 -17.58
N SER A 28 -8.11 3.90 -18.71
CA SER A 28 -8.47 4.40 -20.03
C SER A 28 -9.99 4.48 -20.27
N LYS A 29 -10.79 3.72 -19.55
CA LYS A 29 -12.25 3.65 -19.71
C LYS A 29 -13.02 4.32 -18.58
N GLY A 30 -12.36 4.77 -17.52
CA GLY A 30 -13.00 5.36 -16.36
C GLY A 30 -12.11 5.37 -15.15
N ARG A 31 -12.66 5.68 -14.00
CA ARG A 31 -11.95 5.76 -12.73
C ARG A 31 -12.62 4.88 -11.68
N ILE A 32 -11.83 4.43 -10.71
CA ILE A 32 -12.35 3.73 -9.52
C ILE A 32 -11.92 4.52 -8.29
N ALA A 33 -12.88 5.04 -7.54
CA ALA A 33 -12.64 5.66 -6.25
C ALA A 33 -12.93 4.66 -5.13
N ILE A 34 -12.01 4.50 -4.19
CA ILE A 34 -12.15 3.60 -3.05
C ILE A 34 -11.90 4.42 -1.79
N ALA A 35 -12.94 4.60 -0.96
CA ALA A 35 -12.78 5.17 0.37
C ALA A 35 -12.07 4.17 1.29
N HIS A 36 -11.44 4.67 2.36
CA HIS A 36 -10.66 3.83 3.28
C HIS A 36 -11.47 2.65 3.86
N ASP A 37 -12.74 2.90 4.13
CA ASP A 37 -13.70 1.95 4.73
C ASP A 37 -14.93 1.70 3.83
N GLY A 38 -14.85 2.09 2.56
CA GLY A 38 -15.96 2.04 1.60
C GLY A 38 -15.80 1.02 0.50
N PHE A 39 -16.92 0.78 -0.19
CA PHE A 39 -16.91 -0.03 -1.42
C PHE A 39 -16.37 0.78 -2.60
N PRO A 40 -15.73 0.11 -3.59
CA PRO A 40 -15.30 0.75 -4.82
C PRO A 40 -16.46 1.38 -5.58
N LYS A 41 -16.27 2.63 -6.06
CA LYS A 41 -17.20 3.34 -6.93
C LYS A 41 -16.59 3.53 -8.30
N LEU A 42 -17.30 3.16 -9.35
CA LEU A 42 -16.93 3.44 -10.73
C LEU A 42 -17.35 4.85 -11.11
N LEU A 43 -16.46 5.59 -11.77
CA LEU A 43 -16.67 6.99 -12.14
C LEU A 43 -16.38 7.23 -13.64
N PRO A 44 -17.16 8.06 -14.32
CA PRO A 44 -18.40 8.71 -13.84
C PRO A 44 -19.53 7.69 -13.64
N GLU A 45 -20.32 7.84 -12.58
CA GLU A 45 -21.38 6.86 -12.22
C GLU A 45 -22.38 6.62 -13.36
N ALA A 46 -22.75 7.68 -14.08
CA ALA A 46 -23.69 7.58 -15.20
C ALA A 46 -23.21 6.62 -16.32
N GLN A 47 -21.91 6.54 -16.56
CA GLN A 47 -21.33 5.63 -17.58
C GLN A 47 -21.42 4.17 -17.16
N PHE A 48 -21.47 3.91 -15.87
CA PHE A 48 -21.42 2.57 -15.29
C PHE A 48 -22.73 2.17 -14.60
N ALA A 49 -23.84 2.85 -14.92
CA ALA A 49 -25.14 2.59 -14.29
C ALA A 49 -25.60 1.13 -14.43
N ASP A 50 -25.30 0.50 -15.58
CA ASP A 50 -25.66 -0.90 -15.85
C ASP A 50 -24.56 -1.92 -15.45
N PHE A 51 -23.47 -1.45 -14.85
CA PHE A 51 -22.38 -2.33 -14.45
C PHE A 51 -22.82 -3.27 -13.31
N LYS A 52 -22.67 -4.55 -13.55
CA LYS A 52 -22.89 -5.59 -12.53
C LYS A 52 -21.54 -6.09 -12.04
N ALA A 53 -21.33 -5.96 -10.74
CA ALA A 53 -20.13 -6.52 -10.13
C ALA A 53 -20.05 -8.04 -10.34
N PRO A 54 -18.87 -8.59 -10.59
CA PRO A 54 -18.68 -10.05 -10.65
C PRO A 54 -19.06 -10.70 -9.32
N ALA A 55 -19.42 -11.97 -9.37
CA ALA A 55 -19.66 -12.73 -8.15
C ALA A 55 -18.40 -12.74 -7.26
N PRO A 56 -18.55 -12.71 -5.93
CA PRO A 56 -17.41 -12.82 -5.03
C PRO A 56 -16.60 -14.08 -5.32
N SER A 57 -15.28 -13.91 -5.53
CA SER A 57 -14.34 -15.00 -5.84
C SER A 57 -13.34 -15.26 -4.71
N LEU A 58 -13.26 -14.34 -3.74
CA LEU A 58 -12.40 -14.49 -2.58
C LEU A 58 -13.17 -15.14 -1.42
N PRO A 59 -12.51 -15.97 -0.59
CA PRO A 59 -13.12 -16.48 0.62
C PRO A 59 -13.59 -15.36 1.54
N GLU A 60 -14.72 -15.56 2.18
CA GLU A 60 -15.19 -14.63 3.20
C GLU A 60 -14.23 -14.64 4.39
N SER A 61 -13.86 -13.44 4.86
CA SER A 61 -12.95 -13.31 6.00
C SER A 61 -13.75 -13.33 7.30
N PRO A 62 -13.37 -14.16 8.28
CA PRO A 62 -13.96 -14.11 9.63
C PRO A 62 -13.51 -12.88 10.44
N GLY A 63 -12.76 -11.98 9.82
CA GLY A 63 -12.09 -10.85 10.46
C GLY A 63 -10.66 -11.18 10.89
N HIS A 64 -9.77 -10.18 10.81
CA HIS A 64 -8.33 -10.39 11.00
C HIS A 64 -7.94 -10.85 12.42
N HIS A 65 -8.63 -10.40 13.46
CA HIS A 65 -8.39 -10.89 14.82
C HIS A 65 -8.71 -12.38 14.95
N ARG A 66 -9.84 -12.81 14.39
CA ARG A 66 -10.24 -14.22 14.41
C ARG A 66 -9.28 -15.07 13.58
N GLN A 67 -8.89 -14.62 12.39
CA GLN A 67 -7.89 -15.30 11.57
C GLN A 67 -6.57 -15.49 12.32
N TRP A 68 -6.12 -14.46 13.03
CA TRP A 68 -4.89 -14.53 13.81
C TRP A 68 -4.97 -15.58 14.93
N LEU A 69 -6.06 -15.56 15.71
CA LEU A 69 -6.28 -16.54 16.78
C LEU A 69 -6.37 -17.97 16.25
N ASP A 70 -7.08 -18.17 15.13
CA ASP A 70 -7.21 -19.48 14.52
C ASP A 70 -5.87 -19.96 13.96
N ALA A 71 -5.08 -19.07 13.36
CA ALA A 71 -3.72 -19.39 12.91
C ALA A 71 -2.78 -19.79 14.07
N CYS A 72 -2.85 -19.10 15.20
CA CYS A 72 -2.10 -19.48 16.41
C CYS A 72 -2.46 -20.90 16.92
N ARG A 73 -3.72 -21.28 16.77
CA ARG A 73 -4.20 -22.60 17.23
C ARG A 73 -3.96 -23.73 16.26
N THR A 74 -4.04 -23.46 14.97
CA THR A 74 -4.10 -24.50 13.93
C THR A 74 -2.92 -24.48 12.99
N GLY A 75 -2.07 -23.45 13.01
CA GLY A 75 -1.01 -23.23 12.02
C GLY A 75 -1.55 -22.81 10.65
N SER A 76 -2.83 -22.43 10.52
CA SER A 76 -3.40 -21.97 9.25
C SER A 76 -2.80 -20.65 8.79
N ARG A 77 -2.85 -20.40 7.48
CA ARG A 77 -2.40 -19.12 6.92
C ARG A 77 -3.41 -18.02 7.23
N THR A 78 -2.92 -16.83 7.51
CA THR A 78 -3.73 -15.61 7.60
C THR A 78 -3.73 -14.84 6.29
N GLY A 79 -4.75 -14.00 6.04
CA GLY A 79 -4.78 -13.09 4.91
C GLY A 79 -3.68 -12.02 4.95
N SER A 80 -3.10 -11.75 6.13
CA SER A 80 -2.03 -10.79 6.37
C SER A 80 -0.71 -11.48 6.74
N ALA A 81 -0.42 -12.66 6.18
CA ALA A 81 0.85 -13.35 6.41
C ALA A 81 2.04 -12.44 6.08
N PHE A 82 3.14 -12.53 6.83
CA PHE A 82 4.33 -11.69 6.63
C PHE A 82 4.91 -11.82 5.22
N SER A 83 4.83 -12.98 4.59
CA SER A 83 5.24 -13.17 3.20
C SER A 83 4.52 -12.26 2.20
N TYR A 84 3.32 -11.79 2.53
CA TYR A 84 2.56 -10.80 1.77
C TYR A 84 2.69 -9.40 2.37
N ALA A 85 2.50 -9.28 3.68
CA ALA A 85 2.39 -7.99 4.35
C ALA A 85 3.73 -7.25 4.43
N ALA A 86 4.86 -7.97 4.57
CA ALA A 86 6.18 -7.34 4.69
C ALA A 86 6.60 -6.59 3.41
N PRO A 87 6.59 -7.20 2.19
CA PRO A 87 6.89 -6.46 0.96
C PRO A 87 5.94 -5.28 0.72
N PHE A 88 4.67 -5.44 1.05
CA PHE A 88 3.69 -4.36 0.93
C PHE A 88 4.02 -3.19 1.87
N THR A 89 4.37 -3.48 3.12
CA THR A 89 4.76 -2.46 4.11
C THR A 89 6.05 -1.77 3.71
N GLU A 90 7.04 -2.51 3.19
CA GLU A 90 8.29 -1.97 2.67
C GLU A 90 8.05 -0.89 1.61
N ILE A 91 7.17 -1.17 0.62
CA ILE A 91 6.79 -0.21 -0.43
C ILE A 91 6.28 1.10 0.18
N VAL A 92 5.40 1.01 1.16
CA VAL A 92 4.83 2.20 1.83
C VAL A 92 5.90 2.97 2.59
N LEU A 93 6.80 2.28 3.31
CA LEU A 93 7.87 2.90 4.08
C LEU A 93 8.94 3.54 3.18
N LEU A 94 9.24 2.97 2.02
CA LEU A 94 10.15 3.57 1.05
C LEU A 94 9.63 4.92 0.54
N GLY A 95 8.32 5.12 0.47
CA GLY A 95 7.72 6.42 0.21
C GLY A 95 8.12 7.47 1.26
N ASN A 96 8.18 7.11 2.54
CA ASN A 96 8.65 7.99 3.61
C ASN A 96 10.15 8.31 3.50
N VAL A 97 10.94 7.33 3.04
CA VAL A 97 12.38 7.56 2.78
C VAL A 97 12.57 8.57 1.65
N ALA A 98 11.87 8.38 0.52
CA ALA A 98 11.88 9.31 -0.60
C ALA A 98 11.48 10.74 -0.18
N TYR A 99 10.44 10.85 0.64
CA TYR A 99 10.01 12.13 1.21
C TYR A 99 11.09 12.79 2.05
N ARG A 100 11.78 12.03 2.93
CA ARG A 100 12.83 12.57 3.82
C ARG A 100 14.08 13.03 3.08
N VAL A 101 14.43 12.39 1.98
CA VAL A 101 15.58 12.80 1.15
C VAL A 101 15.21 13.83 0.10
N GLY A 102 13.93 14.12 -0.11
CA GLY A 102 13.43 15.15 -1.02
C GLY A 102 13.67 14.85 -2.50
N GLN A 103 13.89 13.58 -2.87
CA GLN A 103 14.12 13.17 -4.26
C GLN A 103 13.56 11.79 -4.54
N THR A 104 13.43 11.48 -5.83
CA THR A 104 13.11 10.13 -6.28
C THR A 104 14.22 9.16 -5.85
N ILE A 105 13.85 8.01 -5.29
CA ILE A 105 14.78 6.93 -4.98
C ILE A 105 14.56 5.72 -5.89
N GLU A 106 15.67 5.07 -6.25
CA GLU A 106 15.68 3.81 -6.97
C GLU A 106 16.07 2.72 -5.99
N PHE A 107 15.11 1.87 -5.64
CA PHE A 107 15.31 0.79 -4.67
C PHE A 107 15.46 -0.54 -5.38
N ASP A 108 16.54 -1.24 -5.09
CA ASP A 108 16.79 -2.61 -5.52
C ASP A 108 16.24 -3.58 -4.46
N GLN A 109 15.19 -4.29 -4.82
CA GLN A 109 14.49 -5.19 -3.92
C GLN A 109 15.29 -6.47 -3.61
N GLU A 110 16.19 -6.88 -4.50
CA GLU A 110 17.02 -8.08 -4.29
C GLU A 110 18.13 -7.83 -3.27
N THR A 111 18.74 -6.65 -3.35
CA THR A 111 19.84 -6.28 -2.44
C THR A 111 19.38 -5.47 -1.23
N GLY A 112 18.12 -4.97 -1.25
CA GLY A 112 17.58 -4.10 -0.20
C GLY A 112 18.25 -2.72 -0.14
N ARG A 113 18.81 -2.21 -1.25
CA ARG A 113 19.62 -0.98 -1.27
C ARG A 113 19.01 0.11 -2.15
N ILE A 114 19.36 1.35 -1.82
CA ILE A 114 19.01 2.52 -2.63
C ILE A 114 20.16 2.85 -3.56
N LEU A 115 19.93 2.75 -4.88
CA LEU A 115 21.00 2.82 -5.90
C LEU A 115 21.44 4.24 -6.22
N ASN A 116 20.54 5.21 -6.21
CA ASN A 116 20.77 6.57 -6.69
C ASN A 116 20.89 7.64 -5.60
N ALA A 117 20.71 7.26 -4.32
CA ALA A 117 20.68 8.19 -3.20
C ALA A 117 21.37 7.59 -1.96
N PRO A 118 22.72 7.52 -1.91
CA PRO A 118 23.43 6.90 -0.78
C PRO A 118 23.11 7.52 0.58
N ALA A 119 22.79 8.81 0.63
CA ALA A 119 22.39 9.49 1.86
C ALA A 119 21.04 8.99 2.44
N ALA A 120 20.25 8.26 1.66
CA ALA A 120 18.99 7.67 2.07
C ALA A 120 19.17 6.35 2.85
N GLU A 121 20.31 5.67 2.69
CA GLU A 121 20.60 4.37 3.32
C GLU A 121 20.45 4.43 4.86
N LYS A 122 20.80 5.54 5.48
CA LYS A 122 20.64 5.75 6.93
C LYS A 122 19.19 5.68 7.42
N TYR A 123 18.21 5.77 6.51
CA TYR A 123 16.78 5.68 6.86
C TYR A 123 16.21 4.28 6.70
N LEU A 124 16.99 3.34 6.12
CA LEU A 124 16.57 1.93 5.98
C LEU A 124 16.77 1.13 7.25
N SER A 125 17.61 1.62 8.16
CA SER A 125 17.90 0.96 9.43
C SER A 125 17.92 1.96 10.57
N LYS A 126 17.89 1.47 11.80
CA LYS A 126 18.12 2.28 12.99
C LYS A 126 19.08 1.56 13.94
N GLU A 127 19.78 2.34 14.75
CA GLU A 127 20.49 1.79 15.91
C GLU A 127 19.46 1.28 16.94
N TYR A 128 19.61 0.03 17.32
CA TYR A 128 18.82 -0.57 18.39
C TYR A 128 19.49 -0.37 19.74
N ARG A 129 18.70 -0.34 20.78
CA ARG A 129 19.24 -0.37 22.14
C ARG A 129 20.05 -1.66 22.32
N ARG A 130 21.18 -1.56 23.02
CA ARG A 130 22.05 -2.70 23.32
C ARG A 130 21.26 -3.87 23.92
N GLY A 131 21.40 -5.05 23.34
CA GLY A 131 20.68 -6.27 23.68
C GLY A 131 19.28 -6.40 23.04
N TRP A 132 18.92 -5.49 22.11
CA TRP A 132 17.66 -5.51 21.36
C TRP A 132 17.90 -5.45 19.84
N GLU A 133 19.12 -5.74 19.43
CA GLU A 133 19.48 -5.80 18.01
C GLU A 133 18.72 -6.95 17.33
N ILE A 134 18.25 -6.70 16.10
CA ILE A 134 17.71 -7.76 15.25
C ILE A 134 18.91 -8.47 14.60
N THR A 135 19.22 -9.64 15.11
CA THR A 135 20.19 -10.55 14.47
C THR A 135 19.43 -11.40 13.47
N GLY A 136 19.63 -11.12 12.16
CA GLY A 136 19.13 -11.91 11.04
C GLY A 136 20.13 -13.00 10.65
#